data_baa5ce7502f0965544f7ed88040ddb63
#
_entry.id   baa5ce7502f0965544f7ed88040ddb63
#
_cell.length_a   1.000
_cell.length_b   1.000
_cell.length_c   1.000
_cell.angle_alpha   90.00
_cell.angle_beta   90.00
_cell.angle_gamma   90.00
#
_symmetry.space_group_name_H-M   'P 1'
#
loop_
_entity.id
_entity.type
_entity.pdbx_description
1 polymer ?
#
loop_
_entity_poly.entity_id
_entity_poly.type
_entity_poly.pdbx_seq_one_letter_code
_entity_poly.pdbx_strand_id
1 'polypeptide(L)'
;MKNTSDIVAGLQELQNQVKYFHWQTKSYSQHQALGRVFDSITELIDTFVETLMGKYGRPSTKGQEFEMFDFEDINIEEWTGGVCDLLISFSDVLDDSQDTDLLNVRDEMLAEFNQLKYLLTLKENMKKKKVIKLTENDLYRIVKRVISEQPIKNIKHPSPEEIAKGKKTGCYTVNSGDQLMRIAKAFGVTVDDIVQLNAFRSSGEEIYPGQKIKVQNTTKFIGC
;
A
#
# COMPACT_ATOMS: atom_id res chain seq x y z
N MET A 1 -46.83 9.20 -4.00
CA MET A 1 -45.84 8.21 -4.51
C MET A 1 -44.50 8.69 -4.06
N LYS A 2 -43.74 7.91 -3.29
CA LYS A 2 -42.37 8.27 -2.88
C LYS A 2 -41.54 8.47 -4.15
N ASN A 3 -40.80 9.58 -4.26
CA ASN A 3 -39.96 9.82 -5.44
C ASN A 3 -38.63 9.05 -5.33
N THR A 4 -38.71 7.75 -5.52
CA THR A 4 -37.55 6.85 -5.46
C THR A 4 -36.48 7.16 -6.51
N SER A 5 -36.89 7.79 -7.63
CA SER A 5 -35.97 8.19 -8.70
C SER A 5 -34.99 9.28 -8.24
N ASP A 6 -35.48 10.26 -7.45
CA ASP A 6 -34.64 11.34 -6.95
C ASP A 6 -33.64 10.84 -5.90
N ILE A 7 -34.05 9.87 -5.06
CA ILE A 7 -33.11 9.24 -4.11
C ILE A 7 -31.98 8.54 -4.87
N VAL A 8 -32.32 7.74 -5.88
CA VAL A 8 -31.29 7.00 -6.67
C VAL A 8 -30.39 7.97 -7.44
N ALA A 9 -30.96 9.02 -8.04
CA ALA A 9 -30.17 10.03 -8.73
C ALA A 9 -29.20 10.76 -7.76
N GLY A 10 -29.68 11.18 -6.60
CA GLY A 10 -28.85 11.83 -5.58
C GLY A 10 -27.72 10.93 -5.05
N LEU A 11 -28.00 9.64 -4.85
CA LEU A 11 -26.96 8.67 -4.46
C LEU A 11 -25.91 8.45 -5.56
N GLN A 12 -26.33 8.43 -6.82
CA GLN A 12 -25.40 8.30 -7.95
C GLN A 12 -24.54 9.57 -8.13
N GLU A 13 -25.14 10.76 -7.96
CA GLU A 13 -24.43 12.02 -7.97
C GLU A 13 -23.41 12.07 -6.83
N LEU A 14 -23.81 11.69 -5.63
CA LEU A 14 -22.93 11.61 -4.46
C LEU A 14 -21.73 10.68 -4.71
N GLN A 15 -21.96 9.48 -5.25
CA GLN A 15 -20.90 8.53 -5.56
C GLN A 15 -19.89 9.11 -6.55
N ASN A 16 -20.37 9.71 -7.63
CA ASN A 16 -19.53 10.35 -8.63
C ASN A 16 -18.73 11.51 -8.02
N GLN A 17 -19.38 12.36 -7.22
CA GLN A 17 -18.75 13.53 -6.60
C GLN A 17 -17.60 13.14 -5.66
N VAL A 18 -17.79 12.11 -4.82
CA VAL A 18 -16.71 11.60 -3.95
C VAL A 18 -15.52 11.12 -4.79
N LYS A 19 -15.79 10.45 -5.93
CA LYS A 19 -14.72 9.99 -6.83
C LYS A 19 -13.96 11.15 -7.46
N TYR A 20 -14.64 12.18 -7.92
CA TYR A 20 -13.99 13.39 -8.45
C TYR A 20 -13.13 14.07 -7.39
N PHE A 21 -13.65 14.25 -6.18
CA PHE A 21 -12.88 14.83 -5.08
C PHE A 21 -11.64 14.00 -4.70
N HIS A 22 -11.75 12.67 -4.73
CA HIS A 22 -10.62 11.77 -4.55
C HIS A 22 -9.51 12.01 -5.58
N TRP A 23 -9.86 12.30 -6.83
CA TRP A 23 -8.87 12.57 -7.88
C TRP A 23 -8.31 13.99 -7.83
N GLN A 24 -9.11 14.97 -7.44
CA GLN A 24 -8.76 16.39 -7.51
C GLN A 24 -7.99 16.88 -6.29
N THR A 25 -8.15 16.25 -5.12
CA THR A 25 -7.45 16.69 -3.91
C THR A 25 -5.93 16.64 -4.07
N LYS A 26 -5.24 17.65 -3.52
CA LYS A 26 -3.77 17.74 -3.48
C LYS A 26 -3.17 17.24 -2.16
N SER A 27 -4.00 16.81 -1.20
CA SER A 27 -3.59 16.25 0.08
C SER A 27 -3.65 14.74 0.03
N TYR A 28 -2.54 14.09 0.39
CA TYR A 28 -2.47 12.61 0.42
C TYR A 28 -3.44 12.01 1.46
N SER A 29 -3.56 12.63 2.64
CA SER A 29 -4.50 12.16 3.67
C SER A 29 -5.96 12.25 3.22
N GLN A 30 -6.34 13.37 2.56
CA GLN A 30 -7.67 13.51 1.97
C GLN A 30 -7.90 12.52 0.83
N HIS A 31 -6.90 12.30 -0.03
CA HIS A 31 -6.98 11.32 -1.10
C HIS A 31 -7.25 9.90 -0.56
N GLN A 32 -6.55 9.50 0.51
CA GLN A 32 -6.78 8.20 1.16
C GLN A 32 -8.18 8.13 1.82
N ALA A 33 -8.59 9.18 2.52
CA ALA A 33 -9.89 9.22 3.19
C ALA A 33 -11.05 9.16 2.18
N LEU A 34 -10.99 9.97 1.11
CA LEU A 34 -12.00 10.00 0.06
C LEU A 34 -12.04 8.69 -0.75
N GLY A 35 -10.87 8.08 -1.02
CA GLY A 35 -10.81 6.78 -1.69
C GLY A 35 -11.48 5.68 -0.88
N ARG A 36 -11.19 5.61 0.42
CA ARG A 36 -11.83 4.65 1.32
C ARG A 36 -13.35 4.82 1.37
N VAL A 37 -13.81 6.05 1.52
CA VAL A 37 -15.27 6.32 1.55
C VAL A 37 -15.91 5.97 0.23
N PHE A 38 -15.29 6.29 -0.91
CA PHE A 38 -15.79 5.90 -2.22
C PHE A 38 -15.98 4.38 -2.34
N ASP A 39 -15.01 3.60 -1.90
CA ASP A 39 -15.08 2.13 -1.97
C ASP A 39 -16.23 1.62 -1.08
N SER A 40 -16.35 2.08 0.17
CA SER A 40 -17.43 1.70 1.09
C SER A 40 -18.82 2.08 0.58
N ILE A 41 -19.00 3.35 0.15
CA ILE A 41 -20.34 3.81 -0.29
C ILE A 41 -20.78 3.17 -1.61
N THR A 42 -19.83 2.72 -2.45
CA THR A 42 -20.19 2.04 -3.71
C THR A 42 -20.99 0.77 -3.44
N GLU A 43 -20.57 -0.05 -2.50
CA GLU A 43 -21.26 -1.27 -2.10
C GLU A 43 -22.57 -0.96 -1.37
N LEU A 44 -22.57 0.05 -0.50
CA LEU A 44 -23.77 0.44 0.26
C LEU A 44 -24.85 1.04 -0.66
N ILE A 45 -24.48 1.87 -1.63
CA ILE A 45 -25.42 2.42 -2.62
C ILE A 45 -26.03 1.32 -3.47
N ASP A 46 -25.24 0.35 -3.93
CA ASP A 46 -25.74 -0.79 -4.69
C ASP A 46 -26.77 -1.58 -3.89
N THR A 47 -26.42 -1.94 -2.65
CA THR A 47 -27.32 -2.64 -1.72
C THR A 47 -28.61 -1.86 -1.46
N PHE A 48 -28.51 -0.54 -1.24
CA PHE A 48 -29.66 0.32 -1.00
C PHE A 48 -30.56 0.37 -2.23
N VAL A 49 -30.01 0.59 -3.41
CA VAL A 49 -30.77 0.72 -4.67
C VAL A 49 -31.44 -0.62 -5.03
N GLU A 50 -30.74 -1.74 -4.90
CA GLU A 50 -31.33 -3.06 -5.16
C GLU A 50 -32.48 -3.38 -4.18
N THR A 51 -32.30 -3.07 -2.89
CA THR A 51 -33.35 -3.22 -1.87
C THR A 51 -34.56 -2.33 -2.19
N LEU A 52 -34.31 -1.06 -2.56
CA LEU A 52 -35.35 -0.13 -2.95
C LEU A 52 -36.10 -0.59 -4.21
N MET A 53 -35.39 -1.11 -5.20
CA MET A 53 -36.01 -1.68 -6.41
C MET A 53 -36.87 -2.91 -6.10
N GLY A 54 -36.44 -3.75 -5.15
CA GLY A 54 -37.21 -4.92 -4.69
C GLY A 54 -38.53 -4.51 -4.04
N LYS A 55 -38.60 -3.40 -3.35
CA LYS A 55 -39.81 -2.89 -2.66
C LYS A 55 -40.71 -2.04 -3.54
N TYR A 56 -40.14 -1.16 -4.34
CA TYR A 56 -40.84 -0.07 -5.03
C TYR A 56 -40.74 -0.15 -6.56
N GLY A 57 -40.03 -1.15 -7.10
CA GLY A 57 -39.79 -1.27 -8.53
C GLY A 57 -38.65 -0.42 -9.03
N ARG A 58 -38.31 -0.53 -10.31
CA ARG A 58 -37.18 0.17 -10.92
C ARG A 58 -37.46 1.66 -11.09
N PRO A 59 -36.61 2.56 -10.56
CA PRO A 59 -36.75 3.99 -10.77
C PRO A 59 -36.46 4.35 -12.23
N SER A 60 -37.04 5.47 -12.69
CA SER A 60 -36.72 6.02 -14.00
C SER A 60 -35.49 6.91 -13.90
N THR A 61 -34.55 6.75 -14.82
CA THR A 61 -33.36 7.62 -14.96
C THR A 61 -33.55 8.69 -16.06
N LYS A 62 -34.72 8.69 -16.70
CA LYS A 62 -34.99 9.61 -17.83
C LYS A 62 -35.08 11.05 -17.35
N GLY A 63 -34.23 11.91 -17.91
CA GLY A 63 -34.22 13.33 -17.61
C GLY A 63 -33.50 13.71 -16.31
N GLN A 64 -32.76 12.79 -15.71
CA GLN A 64 -31.87 13.09 -14.60
C GLN A 64 -30.62 13.81 -15.10
N GLU A 65 -30.29 14.93 -14.47
CA GLU A 65 -29.07 15.70 -14.70
C GLU A 65 -28.27 15.70 -13.40
N PHE A 66 -26.94 15.60 -13.48
CA PHE A 66 -26.03 15.61 -12.33
C PHE A 66 -25.27 16.93 -12.30
N GLU A 67 -25.28 17.61 -11.14
CA GLU A 67 -24.46 18.78 -10.91
C GLU A 67 -23.17 18.33 -10.19
N MET A 68 -22.02 18.62 -10.81
CA MET A 68 -20.72 18.24 -10.30
C MET A 68 -19.90 19.47 -9.94
N PHE A 69 -19.19 19.41 -8.83
CA PHE A 69 -18.37 20.50 -8.31
C PHE A 69 -16.89 20.16 -8.37
N ASP A 70 -16.06 21.15 -8.67
CA ASP A 70 -14.62 21.00 -8.54
C ASP A 70 -14.19 21.14 -7.07
N PHE A 71 -13.18 20.36 -6.68
CA PHE A 71 -12.69 20.30 -5.30
C PHE A 71 -12.18 21.67 -4.79
N GLU A 72 -11.67 22.52 -5.71
CA GLU A 72 -11.14 23.85 -5.37
C GLU A 72 -12.26 24.86 -5.07
N ASP A 73 -13.47 24.61 -5.55
CA ASP A 73 -14.60 25.54 -5.43
C ASP A 73 -15.45 25.29 -4.19
N ILE A 74 -15.20 24.22 -3.46
CA ILE A 74 -16.00 23.83 -2.29
C ILE A 74 -15.19 23.77 -0.99
N ASN A 75 -15.89 23.96 0.11
CA ASN A 75 -15.41 23.58 1.42
C ASN A 75 -15.79 22.12 1.68
N ILE A 76 -14.80 21.22 1.67
CA ILE A 76 -15.04 19.79 1.81
C ILE A 76 -15.69 19.40 3.15
N GLU A 77 -15.42 20.15 4.24
CA GLU A 77 -16.02 19.90 5.56
C GLU A 77 -17.51 20.27 5.55
N GLU A 78 -17.87 21.42 4.94
CA GLU A 78 -19.27 21.85 4.78
C GLU A 78 -20.02 20.92 3.83
N TRP A 79 -19.42 20.56 2.70
CA TRP A 79 -20.01 19.61 1.75
C TRP A 79 -20.31 18.27 2.41
N THR A 80 -19.35 17.73 3.19
CA THR A 80 -19.55 16.47 3.93
C THR A 80 -20.68 16.58 4.96
N GLY A 81 -20.82 17.75 5.59
CA GLY A 81 -21.97 18.07 6.45
C GLY A 81 -23.30 18.01 5.70
N GLY A 82 -23.37 18.64 4.52
CA GLY A 82 -24.56 18.63 3.66
C GLY A 82 -24.93 17.22 3.18
N VAL A 83 -23.94 16.36 2.92
CA VAL A 83 -24.20 14.93 2.62
C VAL A 83 -24.84 14.20 3.81
N CYS A 84 -24.37 14.45 5.03
CA CYS A 84 -24.99 13.88 6.21
C CYS A 84 -26.44 14.33 6.35
N ASP A 85 -26.72 15.62 6.11
CA ASP A 85 -28.08 16.18 6.15
C ASP A 85 -28.98 15.58 5.06
N LEU A 86 -28.44 15.38 3.85
CA LEU A 86 -29.15 14.67 2.76
C LEU A 86 -29.51 13.25 3.17
N LEU A 87 -28.58 12.48 3.72
CA LEU A 87 -28.85 11.10 4.16
C LEU A 87 -29.89 11.07 5.29
N ILE A 88 -29.83 11.99 6.23
CA ILE A 88 -30.83 12.11 7.30
C ILE A 88 -32.23 12.41 6.72
N SER A 89 -32.31 13.25 5.70
CA SER A 89 -33.60 13.60 5.06
C SER A 89 -34.31 12.42 4.39
N PHE A 90 -33.63 11.30 4.19
CA PHE A 90 -34.29 10.09 3.69
C PHE A 90 -35.38 9.58 4.63
N SER A 91 -35.32 9.88 5.93
CA SER A 91 -36.38 9.59 6.89
C SER A 91 -37.69 10.36 6.59
N ASP A 92 -37.64 11.46 5.85
CA ASP A 92 -38.86 12.17 5.42
C ASP A 92 -39.61 11.46 4.30
N VAL A 93 -38.87 10.58 3.57
CA VAL A 93 -39.40 9.86 2.41
C VAL A 93 -39.65 8.38 2.73
N LEU A 94 -38.80 7.73 3.50
CA LEU A 94 -38.89 6.33 3.89
C LEU A 94 -39.77 6.18 5.14
N ASP A 95 -40.42 5.05 5.28
CA ASP A 95 -41.30 4.73 6.41
C ASP A 95 -40.51 4.02 7.51
N ASP A 96 -40.47 4.59 8.71
CA ASP A 96 -39.68 4.07 9.84
C ASP A 96 -40.05 2.64 10.26
N SER A 97 -41.25 2.18 9.90
CA SER A 97 -41.74 0.83 10.27
C SER A 97 -41.62 -0.18 9.12
N GLN A 98 -41.67 0.27 7.89
CA GLN A 98 -41.68 -0.62 6.70
C GLN A 98 -40.36 -0.62 5.96
N ASP A 99 -39.58 0.44 6.05
CA ASP A 99 -38.31 0.63 5.33
C ASP A 99 -37.08 0.52 6.24
N THR A 100 -37.18 -0.25 7.32
CA THR A 100 -36.09 -0.42 8.31
C THR A 100 -34.82 -0.98 7.68
N ASP A 101 -34.93 -1.83 6.66
CA ASP A 101 -33.82 -2.35 5.88
C ASP A 101 -33.09 -1.25 5.09
N LEU A 102 -33.83 -0.38 4.42
CA LEU A 102 -33.29 0.79 3.71
C LEU A 102 -32.68 1.82 4.67
N LEU A 103 -33.35 2.07 5.79
CA LEU A 103 -32.85 2.98 6.83
C LEU A 103 -31.56 2.47 7.48
N ASN A 104 -31.41 1.17 7.67
CA ASN A 104 -30.17 0.60 8.18
C ASN A 104 -29.00 0.82 7.20
N VAL A 105 -29.18 0.57 5.92
CA VAL A 105 -28.12 0.83 4.91
C VAL A 105 -27.81 2.32 4.80
N ARG A 106 -28.82 3.19 4.87
CA ARG A 106 -28.64 4.64 4.95
C ARG A 106 -27.81 5.04 6.17
N ASP A 107 -28.05 4.44 7.34
CA ASP A 107 -27.31 4.70 8.57
C ASP A 107 -25.84 4.26 8.46
N GLU A 108 -25.57 3.17 7.76
CA GLU A 108 -24.20 2.75 7.44
C GLU A 108 -23.50 3.78 6.54
N MET A 109 -24.16 4.28 5.49
CA MET A 109 -23.61 5.38 4.67
C MET A 109 -23.36 6.62 5.51
N LEU A 110 -24.28 7.00 6.38
CA LEU A 110 -24.15 8.15 7.29
C LEU A 110 -22.94 7.97 8.23
N ALA A 111 -22.69 6.76 8.72
CA ALA A 111 -21.54 6.46 9.56
C ALA A 111 -20.21 6.66 8.79
N GLU A 112 -20.13 6.24 7.52
CA GLU A 112 -18.96 6.46 6.66
C GLU A 112 -18.68 7.96 6.45
N PHE A 113 -19.69 8.78 6.20
CA PHE A 113 -19.53 10.24 6.05
C PHE A 113 -19.19 10.93 7.38
N ASN A 114 -19.73 10.49 8.51
CA ASN A 114 -19.31 10.98 9.83
C ASN A 114 -17.85 10.63 10.13
N GLN A 115 -17.39 9.45 9.72
CA GLN A 115 -15.99 9.07 9.83
C GLN A 115 -15.11 9.91 8.89
N LEU A 116 -15.55 10.16 7.64
CA LEU A 116 -14.86 11.06 6.72
C LEU A 116 -14.71 12.44 7.33
N LYS A 117 -15.78 13.01 7.90
CA LYS A 117 -15.76 14.30 8.59
C LYS A 117 -14.68 14.36 9.67
N TYR A 118 -14.55 13.31 10.48
CA TYR A 118 -13.46 13.21 11.45
C TYR A 118 -12.08 13.16 10.77
N LEU A 119 -11.89 12.31 9.76
CA LEU A 119 -10.62 12.17 9.07
C LEU A 119 -10.15 13.46 8.40
N LEU A 120 -11.08 14.27 7.88
CA LEU A 120 -10.79 15.56 7.28
C LEU A 120 -10.27 16.59 8.31
N THR A 121 -10.59 16.44 9.60
CA THR A 121 -10.03 17.29 10.67
C THR A 121 -8.57 16.96 10.98
N LEU A 122 -8.09 15.77 10.59
CA LEU A 122 -6.72 15.33 10.82
C LEU A 122 -5.80 16.02 9.80
N LYS A 123 -5.42 17.26 10.10
CA LYS A 123 -4.46 18.00 9.26
C LYS A 123 -3.13 17.26 9.29
N GLU A 124 -2.59 16.95 8.11
CA GLU A 124 -1.20 16.59 8.00
C GLU A 124 -0.36 17.71 8.63
N ASN A 125 0.24 17.44 9.79
CA ASN A 125 1.32 18.26 10.29
C ASN A 125 2.52 18.05 9.35
N MET A 126 2.42 18.54 8.13
CA MET A 126 3.57 18.78 7.30
C MET A 126 4.36 19.88 8.03
N LYS A 127 5.19 19.48 9.03
CA LYS A 127 6.41 20.24 9.27
C LYS A 127 6.95 20.49 7.87
N LYS A 128 6.97 21.76 7.45
CA LYS A 128 7.56 22.15 6.16
C LYS A 128 8.90 21.42 6.10
N LYS A 129 8.95 20.26 5.45
CA LYS A 129 10.21 19.61 5.14
C LYS A 129 10.93 20.68 4.36
N LYS A 130 12.00 21.19 4.98
CA LYS A 130 12.85 22.19 4.35
C LYS A 130 13.22 21.56 3.01
N VAL A 131 12.60 22.04 1.94
CA VAL A 131 12.94 21.58 0.59
C VAL A 131 14.38 22.05 0.41
N ILE A 132 15.31 21.13 0.60
CA ILE A 132 16.71 21.37 0.29
C ILE A 132 16.73 21.38 -1.23
N LYS A 133 16.71 22.59 -1.82
CA LYS A 133 16.99 22.74 -3.24
C LYS A 133 18.45 22.34 -3.42
N LEU A 134 18.66 21.12 -3.90
CA LEU A 134 19.98 20.67 -4.29
C LEU A 134 20.43 21.56 -5.47
N THR A 135 21.53 22.24 -5.30
CA THR A 135 22.20 22.94 -6.41
C THR A 135 22.88 21.91 -7.30
N GLU A 136 23.20 22.30 -8.56
CA GLU A 136 24.01 21.45 -9.45
C GLU A 136 25.34 21.02 -8.78
N ASN A 137 25.94 21.89 -7.98
CA ASN A 137 27.13 21.57 -7.19
C ASN A 137 26.87 20.52 -6.10
N ASP A 138 25.71 20.53 -5.48
CA ASP A 138 25.34 19.51 -4.49
C ASP A 138 25.10 18.16 -5.18
N LEU A 139 24.44 18.18 -6.33
CA LEU A 139 24.26 16.99 -7.19
C LEU A 139 25.61 16.44 -7.64
N TYR A 140 26.51 17.31 -8.13
CA TYR A 140 27.86 16.93 -8.54
C TYR A 140 28.65 16.32 -7.37
N ARG A 141 28.57 16.90 -6.18
CA ARG A 141 29.21 16.36 -4.95
C ARG A 141 28.64 15.00 -4.57
N ILE A 142 27.32 14.83 -4.64
CA ILE A 142 26.63 13.54 -4.35
C ILE A 142 27.05 12.50 -5.37
N VAL A 143 26.97 12.83 -6.67
CA VAL A 143 27.35 11.92 -7.75
C VAL A 143 28.84 11.57 -7.66
N LYS A 144 29.71 12.55 -7.42
CA LYS A 144 31.15 12.33 -7.24
C LYS A 144 31.44 11.47 -5.99
N ARG A 145 30.65 11.63 -4.92
CA ARG A 145 30.75 10.81 -3.71
C ARG A 145 30.28 9.37 -3.98
N VAL A 146 29.16 9.19 -4.67
CA VAL A 146 28.65 7.87 -5.08
C VAL A 146 29.61 7.19 -6.07
N ILE A 147 30.23 7.94 -6.99
CA ILE A 147 31.24 7.41 -7.91
C ILE A 147 32.58 7.18 -7.22
N SER A 148 32.97 8.02 -6.24
CA SER A 148 34.21 7.90 -5.47
C SER A 148 34.08 7.03 -4.23
N GLU A 149 32.90 6.81 -3.71
CA GLU A 149 32.58 5.65 -2.88
C GLU A 149 32.70 4.45 -3.79
N GLN A 150 33.94 4.08 -3.97
CA GLN A 150 34.51 2.94 -4.64
C GLN A 150 33.53 1.81 -4.91
N PRO A 151 33.59 1.16 -6.09
CA PRO A 151 32.98 -0.14 -6.26
C PRO A 151 33.38 -0.97 -5.04
N ILE A 152 32.36 -1.34 -4.28
CA ILE A 152 32.37 -2.23 -3.11
C ILE A 152 33.74 -2.89 -2.89
N LYS A 153 34.68 -2.16 -2.30
CA LYS A 153 36.04 -2.63 -2.04
C LYS A 153 36.10 -3.61 -0.87
N ASN A 154 34.94 -4.05 -0.37
CA ASN A 154 34.85 -5.00 0.74
C ASN A 154 33.85 -6.12 0.53
N ILE A 155 33.65 -6.57 -0.71
CA ILE A 155 33.26 -7.97 -0.87
C ILE A 155 34.57 -8.74 -0.65
N LYS A 156 34.83 -9.12 0.58
CA LYS A 156 35.91 -10.03 0.89
C LYS A 156 35.64 -11.32 0.14
N HIS A 157 36.31 -11.50 -0.99
CA HIS A 157 36.50 -12.83 -1.52
C HIS A 157 37.33 -13.60 -0.46
N PRO A 158 37.09 -14.91 -0.25
CA PRO A 158 38.01 -15.67 0.59
C PRO A 158 39.44 -15.34 0.20
N SER A 159 40.26 -14.96 1.17
CA SER A 159 41.70 -14.68 0.90
C SER A 159 42.40 -15.94 0.44
N PRO A 160 43.53 -15.85 -0.30
CA PRO A 160 44.32 -17.03 -0.70
C PRO A 160 44.66 -17.93 0.48
N GLU A 161 44.94 -17.37 1.66
CA GLU A 161 45.23 -18.09 2.88
C GLU A 161 44.02 -18.84 3.43
N GLU A 162 42.85 -18.20 3.44
CA GLU A 162 41.58 -18.82 3.83
C GLU A 162 41.17 -19.94 2.88
N ILE A 163 41.38 -19.75 1.57
CA ILE A 163 41.16 -20.79 0.56
C ILE A 163 42.09 -21.99 0.78
N ALA A 164 43.37 -21.74 1.00
CA ALA A 164 44.35 -22.78 1.27
C ALA A 164 44.02 -23.56 2.55
N LYS A 165 43.63 -22.86 3.60
CA LYS A 165 43.17 -23.46 4.87
C LYS A 165 41.89 -24.25 4.67
N GLY A 166 40.88 -23.68 4.00
CA GLY A 166 39.60 -24.34 3.72
C GLY A 166 39.77 -25.61 2.85
N LYS A 167 40.65 -25.58 1.85
CA LYS A 167 40.99 -26.77 1.03
C LYS A 167 41.65 -27.86 1.86
N LYS A 168 42.44 -27.50 2.88
CA LYS A 168 43.12 -28.47 3.77
C LYS A 168 42.16 -29.04 4.82
N THR A 169 41.24 -28.25 5.33
CA THR A 169 40.32 -28.65 6.42
C THR A 169 38.94 -29.11 5.92
N GLY A 170 38.58 -28.81 4.70
CA GLY A 170 37.23 -29.02 4.14
C GLY A 170 36.22 -28.00 4.60
N CYS A 171 36.62 -26.99 5.40
CA CYS A 171 35.74 -26.05 6.08
C CYS A 171 36.16 -24.60 5.84
N TYR A 172 35.15 -23.73 5.71
CA TYR A 172 35.33 -22.26 5.58
C TYR A 172 34.47 -21.56 6.60
N THR A 173 35.00 -20.48 7.20
CA THR A 173 34.22 -19.59 8.06
C THR A 173 33.78 -18.41 7.26
N VAL A 174 32.46 -18.20 7.18
CA VAL A 174 31.82 -17.10 6.40
C VAL A 174 32.23 -15.75 6.99
N ASN A 175 32.67 -14.85 6.13
CA ASN A 175 32.98 -13.46 6.49
C ASN A 175 31.80 -12.54 6.11
N SER A 176 31.78 -11.33 6.69
CA SER A 176 30.79 -10.31 6.34
C SER A 176 30.89 -9.95 4.85
N GLY A 177 29.80 -10.07 4.10
CA GLY A 177 29.70 -9.79 2.67
C GLY A 177 30.01 -10.99 1.76
N ASP A 178 30.27 -12.18 2.32
CA ASP A 178 30.40 -13.40 1.53
C ASP A 178 29.06 -13.84 0.93
N GLN A 179 29.13 -14.44 -0.24
CA GLN A 179 28.00 -15.04 -0.94
C GLN A 179 28.34 -16.49 -1.34
N LEU A 180 27.39 -17.42 -1.23
CA LEU A 180 27.59 -18.85 -1.56
C LEU A 180 28.22 -19.05 -2.95
N MET A 181 27.75 -18.31 -3.95
CA MET A 181 28.29 -18.38 -5.31
C MET A 181 29.75 -18.02 -5.40
N ARG A 182 30.22 -17.03 -4.64
CA ARG A 182 31.60 -16.58 -4.63
C ARG A 182 32.50 -17.53 -3.87
N ILE A 183 32.00 -18.07 -2.76
CA ILE A 183 32.68 -19.13 -2.00
C ILE A 183 32.84 -20.36 -2.87
N ALA A 184 31.79 -20.85 -3.52
CA ALA A 184 31.81 -21.99 -4.43
C ALA A 184 32.87 -21.80 -5.52
N LYS A 185 32.87 -20.65 -6.19
CA LYS A 185 33.86 -20.28 -7.21
C LYS A 185 35.29 -20.29 -6.66
N ALA A 186 35.53 -19.75 -5.49
CA ALA A 186 36.86 -19.69 -4.85
C ALA A 186 37.40 -21.08 -4.48
N PHE A 187 36.53 -21.97 -4.08
CA PHE A 187 36.89 -23.34 -3.73
C PHE A 187 36.85 -24.31 -4.92
N GLY A 188 36.33 -23.90 -6.08
CA GLY A 188 36.23 -24.72 -7.30
C GLY A 188 35.16 -25.80 -7.22
N VAL A 189 34.09 -25.52 -6.49
CA VAL A 189 32.90 -26.38 -6.33
C VAL A 189 31.65 -25.69 -6.82
N THR A 190 30.55 -26.39 -6.99
CA THR A 190 29.25 -25.78 -7.31
C THR A 190 28.54 -25.33 -6.05
N VAL A 191 27.55 -24.40 -6.20
CA VAL A 191 26.70 -24.00 -5.08
C VAL A 191 25.90 -25.18 -4.55
N ASP A 192 25.45 -26.07 -5.45
CA ASP A 192 24.69 -27.26 -5.09
C ASP A 192 25.55 -28.28 -4.29
N ASP A 193 26.84 -28.37 -4.57
CA ASP A 193 27.75 -29.17 -3.74
C ASP A 193 27.81 -28.65 -2.32
N ILE A 194 27.91 -27.31 -2.15
CA ILE A 194 27.91 -26.68 -0.82
C ILE A 194 26.58 -26.91 -0.11
N VAL A 195 25.45 -26.73 -0.82
CA VAL A 195 24.11 -26.96 -0.29
C VAL A 195 23.95 -28.39 0.23
N GLN A 196 24.36 -29.38 -0.56
CA GLN A 196 24.28 -30.80 -0.17
C GLN A 196 25.19 -31.13 1.02
N LEU A 197 26.43 -30.62 1.01
CA LEU A 197 27.40 -30.87 2.09
C LEU A 197 26.97 -30.30 3.45
N ASN A 198 26.18 -29.24 3.43
CA ASN A 198 25.75 -28.53 4.64
C ASN A 198 24.27 -28.77 4.99
N ALA A 199 23.58 -29.63 4.23
CA ALA A 199 22.13 -29.88 4.39
C ALA A 199 21.28 -28.61 4.35
N PHE A 200 21.67 -27.64 3.54
CA PHE A 200 20.88 -26.42 3.32
C PHE A 200 19.60 -26.74 2.52
N ARG A 201 18.51 -25.98 2.77
CA ARG A 201 17.22 -26.26 2.15
C ARG A 201 17.17 -25.89 0.66
N SER A 202 18.00 -24.92 0.25
CA SER A 202 18.07 -24.45 -1.14
C SER A 202 19.36 -23.68 -1.42
N SER A 203 19.66 -23.44 -2.71
CA SER A 203 20.78 -22.59 -3.15
C SER A 203 20.63 -21.12 -2.78
N GLY A 204 19.43 -20.69 -2.36
CA GLY A 204 19.13 -19.34 -1.87
C GLY A 204 19.18 -19.18 -0.36
N GLU A 205 19.65 -20.20 0.40
CA GLU A 205 19.76 -20.08 1.84
C GLU A 205 20.77 -19.01 2.24
N GLU A 206 20.37 -18.17 3.20
CA GLU A 206 21.24 -17.10 3.71
C GLU A 206 22.35 -17.69 4.58
N ILE A 207 23.58 -17.26 4.32
CA ILE A 207 24.73 -17.55 5.14
C ILE A 207 25.11 -16.33 6.00
N TYR A 208 25.56 -16.58 7.22
CA TYR A 208 25.81 -15.53 8.20
C TYR A 208 27.31 -15.42 8.55
N PRO A 209 27.84 -14.21 8.81
CA PRO A 209 29.20 -14.04 9.26
C PRO A 209 29.50 -14.88 10.51
N GLY A 210 30.64 -15.59 10.50
CA GLY A 210 31.02 -16.50 11.56
C GLY A 210 30.49 -17.94 11.42
N GLN A 211 29.55 -18.18 10.52
CA GLN A 211 29.03 -19.50 10.22
C GLN A 211 30.14 -20.36 9.57
N LYS A 212 30.27 -21.59 10.03
CA LYS A 212 31.20 -22.55 9.43
C LYS A 212 30.46 -23.43 8.42
N ILE A 213 30.96 -23.47 7.22
CA ILE A 213 30.39 -24.28 6.12
C ILE A 213 31.41 -25.25 5.54
N LYS A 214 30.94 -26.41 5.13
CA LYS A 214 31.73 -27.42 4.41
C LYS A 214 31.82 -26.99 2.95
N VAL A 215 33.05 -26.94 2.44
CA VAL A 215 33.36 -26.46 1.08
C VAL A 215 34.02 -27.50 0.18
N GLN A 216 34.31 -28.66 0.71
CA GLN A 216 34.82 -29.81 -0.06
C GLN A 216 34.37 -31.11 0.58
N ASN A 217 34.19 -32.17 -0.26
CA ASN A 217 33.92 -33.52 0.20
C ASN A 217 35.24 -34.16 0.62
N THR A 218 35.61 -34.03 1.88
CA THR A 218 36.82 -34.65 2.45
C THR A 218 36.42 -35.63 3.54
N THR A 219 37.21 -36.70 3.69
CA THR A 219 37.01 -37.70 4.76
C THR A 219 37.35 -37.19 6.15
N LYS A 220 37.96 -36.02 6.26
CA LYS A 220 38.35 -35.39 7.54
C LYS A 220 37.92 -33.93 7.56
N PHE A 221 36.76 -33.66 8.14
CA PHE A 221 36.35 -32.31 8.46
C PHE A 221 36.91 -31.90 9.82
N ILE A 222 37.91 -31.00 9.84
CA ILE A 222 38.51 -30.51 11.08
C ILE A 222 37.92 -29.11 11.37
N GLY A 223 37.03 -29.07 12.36
CA GLY A 223 36.52 -27.80 12.89
C GLY A 223 35.29 -27.22 12.20
N CYS A 224 34.54 -27.98 11.43
CA CYS A 224 33.18 -27.63 10.99
C CYS A 224 32.13 -28.00 12.03
#